data_5fedd1d95e14a5ee2b596a3984810502
#
_entry.id   5fedd1d95e14a5ee2b596a3984810502
#
_cell.length_a   1.000
_cell.length_b   1.000
_cell.length_c   1.000
_cell.angle_alpha   90.00
_cell.angle_beta   90.00
_cell.angle_gamma   90.00
#
_symmetry.space_group_name_H-M   'P 1'
#
loop_
_entity.id
_entity.type
_entity.pdbx_description
1 polymer ?
#
loop_
_entity_poly.entity_id
_entity_poly.type
_entity_poly.pdbx_seq_one_letter_code
_entity_poly.pdbx_strand_id
1 'polypeptide(L)'
;MKSIILYRHGKSQWNTFYDSDHNRPLAPRGIKAAKKMGVFLANKKQVPDLVISSTAIRARTTVELAIEKGNWKSAMILESAIYGGPPTVLLSIAKAQLDTIKSICFVGHEPNFSMFISQACGLGHIEFTTANMAKIDFNVNNWKDIEFEKGVLDWLQKPKELDY
;
A
#
# COMPACT_ATOMS: atom_id res chain seq x y z
N MET A 1 11.55 -14.61 6.11
CA MET A 1 11.40 -13.51 5.14
C MET A 1 10.27 -12.59 5.56
N LYS A 2 10.46 -11.31 5.37
CA LYS A 2 9.44 -10.29 5.62
C LYS A 2 9.09 -9.61 4.30
N SER A 3 7.80 -9.30 4.09
CA SER A 3 7.34 -8.65 2.85
C SER A 3 6.55 -7.41 3.15
N ILE A 4 6.74 -6.38 2.34
CA ILE A 4 5.97 -5.13 2.39
C ILE A 4 5.30 -4.94 1.04
N ILE A 5 3.98 -4.73 1.07
CA ILE A 5 3.21 -4.32 -0.10
C ILE A 5 2.92 -2.83 0.05
N LEU A 6 3.22 -2.06 -1.00
CA LEU A 6 2.82 -0.66 -1.12
C LEU A 6 1.58 -0.60 -1.99
N TYR A 7 0.52 0.04 -1.49
CA TYR A 7 -0.75 0.15 -2.20
C TYR A 7 -1.16 1.62 -2.25
N ARG A 8 -0.97 2.26 -3.40
CA ARG A 8 -1.38 3.65 -3.56
C ARG A 8 -2.90 3.71 -3.69
N HIS A 9 -3.53 4.71 -3.05
CA HIS A 9 -4.98 4.91 -3.14
C HIS A 9 -5.44 5.02 -4.60
N GLY A 10 -6.72 4.70 -4.85
CA GLY A 10 -7.35 4.81 -6.15
C GLY A 10 -7.57 6.27 -6.56
N LYS A 11 -8.03 6.46 -7.80
CA LYS A 11 -8.34 7.80 -8.34
C LYS A 11 -9.32 8.51 -7.42
N SER A 12 -8.98 9.73 -7.01
CA SER A 12 -9.80 10.54 -6.11
C SER A 12 -10.67 11.54 -6.87
N GLN A 13 -11.76 11.96 -6.24
CA GLN A 13 -12.77 12.84 -6.83
C GLN A 13 -12.44 14.30 -6.53
N TRP A 14 -12.28 15.11 -7.58
CA TRP A 14 -12.00 16.54 -7.46
C TRP A 14 -13.24 17.41 -7.65
N ASN A 15 -14.29 16.88 -8.28
CA ASN A 15 -15.47 17.63 -8.71
C ASN A 15 -16.65 17.51 -7.75
N THR A 16 -16.41 17.13 -6.49
CA THR A 16 -17.43 17.03 -5.45
C THR A 16 -17.05 17.90 -4.27
N PHE A 17 -18.01 18.14 -3.39
CA PHE A 17 -17.74 18.87 -2.16
C PHE A 17 -16.91 18.01 -1.20
N TYR A 18 -15.87 18.62 -0.63
CA TYR A 18 -15.12 18.05 0.49
C TYR A 18 -14.54 19.23 1.30
N ASP A 19 -14.46 19.05 2.62
CA ASP A 19 -14.06 20.12 3.54
C ASP A 19 -12.53 20.27 3.66
N SER A 20 -11.76 19.24 3.32
CA SER A 20 -10.29 19.27 3.34
C SER A 20 -9.74 18.21 2.40
N ASP A 21 -8.46 18.34 2.01
CA ASP A 21 -7.80 17.32 1.18
C ASP A 21 -7.84 15.94 1.84
N HIS A 22 -7.70 15.89 3.15
CA HIS A 22 -7.76 14.64 3.92
C HIS A 22 -9.09 13.92 3.73
N ASN A 23 -10.18 14.64 3.56
CA ASN A 23 -11.53 14.08 3.41
C ASN A 23 -11.97 13.92 1.96
N ARG A 24 -11.10 14.17 0.99
CA ARG A 24 -11.42 14.03 -0.42
C ARG A 24 -11.67 12.55 -0.77
N PRO A 25 -12.87 12.22 -1.32
CA PRO A 25 -13.26 10.82 -1.55
C PRO A 25 -12.69 10.26 -2.85
N LEU A 26 -12.90 8.95 -3.06
CA LEU A 26 -12.58 8.29 -4.31
C LEU A 26 -13.58 8.68 -5.41
N ALA A 27 -13.08 8.76 -6.64
CA ALA A 27 -13.90 8.80 -7.84
C ALA A 27 -14.43 7.39 -8.16
N PRO A 28 -15.51 7.27 -8.97
CA PRO A 28 -16.04 5.95 -9.36
C PRO A 28 -14.98 5.04 -9.96
N ARG A 29 -14.06 5.57 -10.77
CA ARG A 29 -12.96 4.80 -11.35
C ARG A 29 -12.00 4.28 -10.27
N GLY A 30 -11.78 5.05 -9.22
CA GLY A 30 -10.95 4.64 -8.09
C GLY A 30 -11.59 3.51 -7.29
N ILE A 31 -12.91 3.56 -7.10
CA ILE A 31 -13.67 2.51 -6.43
C ILE A 31 -13.55 1.19 -7.20
N LYS A 32 -13.72 1.24 -8.51
CA LYS A 32 -13.62 0.05 -9.37
C LYS A 32 -12.21 -0.54 -9.32
N ALA A 33 -11.18 0.30 -9.42
CA ALA A 33 -9.80 -0.15 -9.36
C ALA A 33 -9.45 -0.77 -8.01
N ALA A 34 -9.93 -0.20 -6.90
CA ALA A 34 -9.71 -0.72 -5.56
C ALA A 34 -10.25 -2.15 -5.40
N LYS A 35 -11.48 -2.38 -5.88
CA LYS A 35 -12.10 -3.72 -5.87
C LYS A 35 -11.31 -4.72 -6.70
N LYS A 36 -10.88 -4.31 -7.89
CA LYS A 36 -10.08 -5.13 -8.80
C LYS A 36 -8.78 -5.57 -8.15
N MET A 37 -8.08 -4.65 -7.52
CA MET A 37 -6.80 -4.94 -6.87
C MET A 37 -6.96 -5.84 -5.64
N GLY A 38 -8.08 -5.71 -4.94
CA GLY A 38 -8.41 -6.61 -3.82
C GLY A 38 -8.52 -8.07 -4.29
N VAL A 39 -9.22 -8.29 -5.40
CA VAL A 39 -9.35 -9.61 -6.02
C VAL A 39 -8.01 -10.11 -6.55
N PHE A 40 -7.23 -9.21 -7.18
CA PHE A 40 -5.89 -9.55 -7.68
C PHE A 40 -5.02 -10.15 -6.59
N LEU A 41 -4.92 -9.49 -5.44
CA LEU A 41 -4.03 -9.94 -4.37
C LEU A 41 -4.51 -11.25 -3.76
N ALA A 42 -5.83 -11.42 -3.62
CA ALA A 42 -6.42 -12.67 -3.13
C ALA A 42 -6.13 -13.83 -4.09
N ASN A 43 -6.27 -13.61 -5.41
CA ASN A 43 -5.98 -14.62 -6.42
C ASN A 43 -4.50 -15.00 -6.44
N LYS A 44 -3.63 -14.06 -6.12
CA LYS A 44 -2.20 -14.27 -6.03
C LYS A 44 -1.80 -15.00 -4.74
N LYS A 45 -2.75 -15.16 -3.81
CA LYS A 45 -2.54 -15.79 -2.49
C LYS A 45 -1.46 -15.07 -1.66
N GLN A 46 -1.46 -13.75 -1.74
CA GLN A 46 -0.49 -12.90 -1.06
C GLN A 46 -1.17 -11.82 -0.19
N VAL A 47 -2.37 -12.12 0.28
CA VAL A 47 -3.08 -11.25 1.22
C VAL A 47 -2.20 -11.00 2.45
N PRO A 48 -2.00 -9.73 2.86
CA PRO A 48 -1.11 -9.43 3.97
C PRO A 48 -1.70 -9.83 5.32
N ASP A 49 -0.83 -10.07 6.28
CA ASP A 49 -1.25 -10.30 7.67
C ASP A 49 -1.81 -9.02 8.29
N LEU A 50 -1.18 -7.87 7.99
CA LEU A 50 -1.52 -6.59 8.56
C LEU A 50 -1.60 -5.52 7.49
N VAL A 51 -2.69 -4.75 7.50
CA VAL A 51 -2.86 -3.54 6.68
C VAL A 51 -2.66 -2.33 7.58
N ILE A 52 -1.78 -1.42 7.17
CA ILE A 52 -1.56 -0.14 7.85
C ILE A 52 -1.87 0.97 6.85
N SER A 53 -2.97 1.68 7.07
CA SER A 53 -3.47 2.67 6.12
C SER A 53 -3.32 4.10 6.65
N SER A 54 -3.01 5.02 5.74
CA SER A 54 -3.20 6.45 5.98
C SER A 54 -4.64 6.70 6.44
N THR A 55 -4.82 7.71 7.26
CA THR A 55 -6.13 8.14 7.74
C THR A 55 -6.94 8.91 6.69
N ALA A 56 -6.33 9.34 5.58
CA ALA A 56 -7.04 10.03 4.50
C ALA A 56 -8.14 9.13 3.92
N ILE A 57 -9.31 9.72 3.68
CA ILE A 57 -10.50 8.97 3.24
C ILE A 57 -10.23 8.17 1.97
N ARG A 58 -9.54 8.75 0.98
CA ARG A 58 -9.23 8.06 -0.28
C ARG A 58 -8.36 6.82 -0.09
N ALA A 59 -7.44 6.83 0.86
CA ALA A 59 -6.59 5.67 1.15
C ALA A 59 -7.36 4.60 1.93
N ARG A 60 -8.02 5.03 2.99
CA ARG A 60 -8.82 4.14 3.84
C ARG A 60 -9.91 3.43 3.03
N THR A 61 -10.68 4.17 2.23
CA THR A 61 -11.75 3.60 1.42
C THR A 61 -11.19 2.62 0.38
N THR A 62 -10.04 2.96 -0.24
CA THR A 62 -9.40 2.06 -1.20
C THR A 62 -9.16 0.68 -0.59
N VAL A 63 -8.53 0.61 0.58
CA VAL A 63 -8.20 -0.68 1.16
C VAL A 63 -9.41 -1.38 1.78
N GLU A 64 -10.38 -0.62 2.31
CA GLU A 64 -11.63 -1.22 2.81
C GLU A 64 -12.37 -1.95 1.68
N LEU A 65 -12.44 -1.35 0.49
CA LEU A 65 -13.04 -1.97 -0.70
C LEU A 65 -12.26 -3.20 -1.16
N ALA A 66 -10.93 -3.12 -1.12
CA ALA A 66 -10.08 -4.25 -1.49
C ALA A 66 -10.26 -5.43 -0.53
N ILE A 67 -10.28 -5.17 0.76
CA ILE A 67 -10.48 -6.19 1.80
C ILE A 67 -11.84 -6.88 1.61
N GLU A 68 -12.90 -6.08 1.42
CA GLU A 68 -14.24 -6.62 1.25
C GLU A 68 -14.35 -7.47 -0.01
N LYS A 69 -13.94 -6.92 -1.15
CA LYS A 69 -14.10 -7.58 -2.44
C LYS A 69 -13.18 -8.81 -2.59
N GLY A 70 -11.97 -8.71 -2.05
CA GLY A 70 -11.00 -9.81 -2.06
C GLY A 70 -11.15 -10.79 -0.90
N ASN A 71 -12.05 -10.51 0.02
CA ASN A 71 -12.27 -11.33 1.21
C ASN A 71 -10.99 -11.54 2.02
N TRP A 72 -10.23 -10.47 2.23
CA TRP A 72 -8.98 -10.52 3.00
C TRP A 72 -9.28 -10.76 4.48
N LYS A 73 -8.46 -11.57 5.13
CA LYS A 73 -8.54 -11.82 6.58
C LYS A 73 -7.52 -11.01 7.37
N SER A 74 -7.00 -9.96 6.77
CA SER A 74 -5.98 -9.10 7.38
C SER A 74 -6.52 -8.33 8.58
N ALA A 75 -5.68 -8.15 9.60
CA ALA A 75 -5.91 -7.10 10.58
C ALA A 75 -5.67 -5.74 9.92
N MET A 76 -6.37 -4.70 10.37
CA MET A 76 -6.20 -3.35 9.80
C MET A 76 -6.09 -2.30 10.90
N ILE A 77 -5.11 -1.42 10.76
CA ILE A 77 -4.95 -0.25 11.63
C ILE A 77 -4.78 1.00 10.76
N LEU A 78 -5.13 2.14 11.33
CA LEU A 78 -4.94 3.45 10.71
C LEU A 78 -3.72 4.12 11.35
N GLU A 79 -2.91 4.81 10.52
CA GLU A 79 -1.70 5.50 10.97
C GLU A 79 -1.60 6.86 10.29
N SER A 80 -1.84 7.92 11.04
CA SER A 80 -1.85 9.29 10.51
C SER A 80 -0.49 9.73 9.98
N ALA A 81 0.61 9.18 10.49
CA ALA A 81 1.95 9.53 10.05
C ALA A 81 2.22 9.18 8.57
N ILE A 82 1.43 8.29 7.97
CA ILE A 82 1.55 7.94 6.55
C ILE A 82 1.06 9.09 5.66
N TYR A 83 0.10 9.89 6.14
CA TYR A 83 -0.38 11.05 5.41
C TYR A 83 0.66 12.16 5.48
N GLY A 84 1.38 12.35 4.37
CA GLY A 84 2.42 13.39 4.25
C GLY A 84 3.78 13.04 4.85
N GLY A 85 3.97 11.85 5.39
CA GLY A 85 5.26 11.45 5.95
C GLY A 85 6.25 10.99 4.89
N PRO A 86 7.58 11.14 5.13
CA PRO A 86 8.60 10.67 4.20
C PRO A 86 8.75 9.14 4.22
N PRO A 87 9.51 8.55 3.26
CA PRO A 87 9.72 7.09 3.23
C PRO A 87 10.29 6.49 4.52
N THR A 88 11.09 7.25 5.25
CA THR A 88 11.65 6.80 6.54
C THR A 88 10.59 6.50 7.58
N VAL A 89 9.43 7.16 7.51
CA VAL A 89 8.30 6.88 8.40
C VAL A 89 7.77 5.46 8.17
N LEU A 90 7.61 5.06 6.91
CA LEU A 90 7.15 3.71 6.56
C LEU A 90 8.14 2.65 7.08
N LEU A 91 9.43 2.89 6.89
CA LEU A 91 10.47 1.99 7.38
C LEU A 91 10.39 1.85 8.90
N SER A 92 10.26 2.96 9.62
CA SER A 92 10.16 2.96 11.08
C SER A 92 8.92 2.21 11.58
N ILE A 93 7.78 2.41 10.94
CA ILE A 93 6.54 1.72 11.30
C ILE A 93 6.70 0.21 11.13
N ALA A 94 7.28 -0.21 10.01
CA ALA A 94 7.52 -1.64 9.73
C ALA A 94 8.48 -2.25 10.77
N LYS A 95 9.57 -1.55 11.09
CA LYS A 95 10.58 -2.05 12.04
C LYS A 95 10.02 -2.26 13.45
N ALA A 96 8.94 -1.56 13.80
CA ALA A 96 8.32 -1.65 15.11
C ALA A 96 7.29 -2.79 15.23
N GLN A 97 7.01 -3.52 14.16
CA GLN A 97 5.98 -4.57 14.20
C GLN A 97 6.48 -5.85 14.85
N LEU A 98 5.55 -6.65 15.35
CA LEU A 98 5.84 -7.97 15.91
C LEU A 98 6.30 -8.92 14.81
N ASP A 99 7.25 -9.80 15.14
CA ASP A 99 7.81 -10.72 14.15
C ASP A 99 6.88 -11.88 13.78
N THR A 100 5.78 -12.05 14.49
CA THR A 100 4.70 -12.94 14.09
C THR A 100 3.98 -12.46 12.84
N ILE A 101 4.04 -11.13 12.56
CA ILE A 101 3.55 -10.54 11.32
C ILE A 101 4.58 -10.85 10.23
N LYS A 102 4.16 -11.53 9.16
CA LYS A 102 5.06 -11.90 8.05
C LYS A 102 5.01 -10.87 6.92
N SER A 103 3.84 -10.27 6.71
CA SER A 103 3.63 -9.33 5.62
C SER A 103 2.78 -8.15 6.07
N ILE A 104 3.17 -6.95 5.60
CA ILE A 104 2.49 -5.69 5.87
C ILE A 104 2.09 -5.08 4.53
N CYS A 105 0.86 -4.56 4.43
CA CYS A 105 0.46 -3.71 3.33
C CYS A 105 0.28 -2.29 3.83
N PHE A 106 1.11 -1.37 3.34
CA PHE A 106 0.92 0.06 3.55
C PHE A 106 -0.01 0.62 2.48
N VAL A 107 -0.95 1.46 2.88
CA VAL A 107 -1.88 2.13 1.96
C VAL A 107 -1.73 3.63 2.12
N GLY A 108 -1.44 4.33 1.04
CA GLY A 108 -1.17 5.75 1.14
C GLY A 108 -0.92 6.45 -0.20
N HIS A 109 0.12 7.27 -0.25
CA HIS A 109 0.19 8.38 -1.18
C HIS A 109 1.54 8.49 -1.90
N GLU A 110 1.51 9.16 -3.06
CA GLU A 110 2.69 9.63 -3.76
C GLU A 110 3.06 11.05 -3.31
N PRO A 111 4.35 11.43 -3.41
CA PRO A 111 5.47 10.67 -3.99
C PRO A 111 6.14 9.67 -3.02
N ASN A 112 5.70 9.60 -1.78
CA ASN A 112 6.39 8.82 -0.75
C ASN A 112 6.46 7.34 -1.06
N PHE A 113 5.45 6.77 -1.71
CA PHE A 113 5.42 5.33 -1.99
C PHE A 113 6.41 4.93 -3.08
N SER A 114 6.47 5.65 -4.20
CA SER A 114 7.48 5.37 -5.22
C SER A 114 8.89 5.62 -4.70
N MET A 115 9.07 6.65 -3.88
CA MET A 115 10.35 6.92 -3.23
C MET A 115 10.75 5.78 -2.28
N PHE A 116 9.80 5.25 -1.52
CA PHE A 116 10.06 4.11 -0.64
C PHE A 116 10.52 2.89 -1.46
N ILE A 117 9.83 2.57 -2.54
CA ILE A 117 10.19 1.43 -3.40
C ILE A 117 11.62 1.62 -3.94
N SER A 118 11.91 2.80 -4.46
CA SER A 118 13.22 3.14 -4.99
C SER A 118 14.32 2.99 -3.95
N GLN A 119 14.13 3.55 -2.77
CA GLN A 119 15.12 3.50 -1.68
C GLN A 119 15.27 2.10 -1.09
N ALA A 120 14.15 1.41 -0.89
CA ALA A 120 14.18 0.07 -0.31
C ALA A 120 14.89 -0.94 -1.20
N CYS A 121 14.78 -0.79 -2.51
CA CYS A 121 15.33 -1.75 -3.49
C CYS A 121 16.59 -1.26 -4.18
N GLY A 122 17.07 -0.05 -3.89
CA GLY A 122 18.22 0.51 -4.56
C GLY A 122 17.99 0.73 -6.06
N LEU A 123 16.77 1.14 -6.44
CA LEU A 123 16.38 1.36 -7.83
C LEU A 123 16.28 2.86 -8.14
N GLY A 124 16.27 3.20 -9.42
CA GLY A 124 16.00 4.56 -9.87
C GLY A 124 14.51 4.92 -9.75
N HIS A 125 14.07 5.93 -10.50
CA HIS A 125 12.69 6.38 -10.47
C HIS A 125 11.71 5.24 -10.79
N ILE A 126 10.66 5.15 -9.97
CA ILE A 126 9.57 4.18 -10.14
C ILE A 126 8.30 4.95 -10.46
N GLU A 127 7.65 4.62 -11.59
CA GLU A 127 6.32 5.11 -11.89
C GLU A 127 5.30 4.29 -11.09
N PHE A 128 4.52 4.97 -10.24
CA PHE A 128 3.56 4.33 -9.35
C PHE A 128 2.25 5.10 -9.39
N THR A 129 1.34 4.65 -10.23
CA THR A 129 0.08 5.35 -10.49
C THR A 129 -1.02 4.92 -9.52
N THR A 130 -2.20 5.56 -9.59
CA THR A 130 -3.29 5.30 -8.64
C THR A 130 -3.68 3.82 -8.63
N ALA A 131 -3.95 3.30 -7.44
CA ALA A 131 -4.31 1.91 -7.16
C ALA A 131 -3.24 0.87 -7.55
N ASN A 132 -2.04 1.30 -7.92
CA ASN A 132 -0.93 0.35 -8.13
C ASN A 132 -0.55 -0.32 -6.82
N MET A 133 -0.11 -1.56 -6.92
CA MET A 133 0.53 -2.30 -5.83
C MET A 133 1.94 -2.71 -6.22
N ALA A 134 2.83 -2.75 -5.24
CA ALA A 134 4.17 -3.31 -5.40
C ALA A 134 4.53 -4.12 -4.17
N LYS A 135 5.18 -5.25 -4.36
CA LYS A 135 5.63 -6.10 -3.25
C LYS A 135 7.14 -6.13 -3.19
N ILE A 136 7.67 -5.86 -2.01
CA ILE A 136 9.11 -5.86 -1.71
C ILE A 136 9.37 -6.95 -0.69
N ASP A 137 10.36 -7.80 -0.97
CA ASP A 137 10.79 -8.86 -0.05
C ASP A 137 12.11 -8.48 0.60
N PHE A 138 12.22 -8.75 1.90
CA PHE A 138 13.44 -8.59 2.68
C PHE A 138 13.84 -9.95 3.25
N ASN A 139 15.06 -10.36 2.98
CA ASN A 139 15.59 -11.65 3.46
C ASN A 139 16.07 -11.53 4.90
N VAL A 140 15.12 -11.30 5.81
CA VAL A 140 15.36 -11.17 7.25
C VAL A 140 14.28 -11.94 8.02
N ASN A 141 14.57 -12.29 9.26
CA ASN A 141 13.61 -12.96 10.14
C ASN A 141 12.86 -11.96 11.03
N ASN A 142 13.45 -10.80 11.29
CA ASN A 142 12.91 -9.81 12.21
C ASN A 142 12.71 -8.48 11.51
N TRP A 143 11.59 -7.81 11.80
CA TRP A 143 11.30 -6.49 11.22
C TRP A 143 12.35 -5.45 11.56
N LYS A 144 12.97 -5.52 12.74
CA LYS A 144 14.02 -4.57 13.14
C LYS A 144 15.23 -4.59 12.20
N ASP A 145 15.41 -5.66 11.43
CA ASP A 145 16.59 -5.86 10.57
C ASP A 145 16.39 -5.42 9.13
N ILE A 146 15.18 -4.95 8.74
CA ILE A 146 14.98 -4.41 7.40
C ILE A 146 15.74 -3.08 7.25
N GLU A 147 16.30 -2.87 6.06
CA GLU A 147 17.06 -1.67 5.74
C GLU A 147 16.80 -1.25 4.30
N PHE A 148 16.96 0.05 4.02
CA PHE A 148 16.98 0.53 2.65
C PHE A 148 18.11 -0.16 1.88
N GLU A 149 17.91 -0.34 0.57
CA GLU A 149 18.81 -1.00 -0.38
C GLU A 149 18.92 -2.52 -0.20
N LYS A 150 18.26 -3.09 0.80
CA LYS A 150 18.27 -4.54 1.07
C LYS A 150 17.02 -5.26 0.60
N GLY A 151 16.01 -4.52 0.15
CA GLY A 151 14.77 -5.10 -0.39
C GLY A 151 14.94 -5.52 -1.84
N VAL A 152 14.10 -6.47 -2.26
CA VAL A 152 14.01 -6.91 -3.65
C VAL A 152 12.56 -6.70 -4.11
N LEU A 153 12.39 -5.97 -5.21
CA LEU A 153 11.08 -5.78 -5.81
C LEU A 153 10.63 -7.09 -6.45
N ASP A 154 9.63 -7.73 -5.85
CA ASP A 154 9.09 -8.99 -6.34
C ASP A 154 8.21 -8.75 -7.58
N TRP A 155 7.25 -7.84 -7.45
CA TRP A 155 6.37 -7.44 -8.56
C TRP A 155 5.80 -6.04 -8.32
N LEU A 156 5.35 -5.44 -9.43
CA LEU A 156 4.57 -4.21 -9.44
C LEU A 156 3.40 -4.42 -10.40
N GLN A 157 2.18 -4.15 -9.94
CA GLN A 157 0.97 -4.40 -10.72
C GLN A 157 0.12 -3.15 -10.84
N LYS A 158 -0.26 -2.83 -12.06
CA LYS A 158 -1.21 -1.74 -12.38
C LYS A 158 -2.60 -2.34 -12.59
N PRO A 159 -3.66 -1.71 -12.06
CA PRO A 159 -5.03 -2.25 -12.27
C PRO A 159 -5.42 -2.34 -13.74
N LYS A 160 -4.97 -1.40 -14.57
CA LYS A 160 -5.31 -1.39 -16.01
C LYS A 160 -4.72 -2.57 -16.78
N GLU A 161 -3.73 -3.26 -16.23
CA GLU A 161 -3.09 -4.42 -16.89
C GLU A 161 -3.76 -5.75 -16.51
N LEU A 162 -4.79 -5.72 -15.69
CA LEU A 162 -5.55 -6.90 -15.30
C LEU A 162 -6.76 -7.08 -16.20
N ASP A 163 -7.09 -8.35 -16.53
CA ASP A 163 -8.14 -8.71 -17.48
C ASP A 163 -9.54 -8.79 -16.88
N TYR A 164 -9.74 -8.40 -15.65
CA TYR A 164 -11.04 -8.48 -14.97
C TYR A 164 -11.43 -7.20 -14.25
#